data_a94073a41af44ae44822d8693cb80707
#
_entry.id   a94073a41af44ae44822d8693cb80707
#
_cell.length_a   1.000
_cell.length_b   1.000
_cell.length_c   1.000
_cell.angle_alpha   90.00
_cell.angle_beta   90.00
_cell.angle_gamma   90.00
#
_symmetry.space_group_name_H-M   'P 1'
#
loop_
_entity.id
_entity.type
_entity.pdbx_description
1 polymer ?
#
loop_
_entity_poly.entity_id
_entity_poly.type
_entity_poly.pdbx_seq_one_letter_code
_entity_poly.pdbx_strand_id
1 'polypeptide(L)'
;DATSSGGVLRVPITCSTTGAVGNADDGTALILVTPVNGLPSSGVADTLTGGFDTEDLETWRARVIERYYWTPQGGADGDYVVWAKEVPGITRAWTYRHWMGTGTVGVMIASSDLINPIPEESTETAARQHIGPLAPVAGSDLYVFRPVAHKVDFHIRVTPD
;
A
#
# COMPACT_ATOMS: atom_id res chain seq x y z
N ASP A 1 -17.55 11.53 -10.90
CA ASP A 1 -18.19 12.64 -11.60
C ASP A 1 -17.22 13.82 -11.71
N ALA A 2 -17.26 14.53 -12.85
CA ALA A 2 -16.44 15.73 -13.07
C ALA A 2 -16.93 16.89 -12.18
N THR A 3 -16.01 17.62 -11.58
CA THR A 3 -16.32 18.79 -10.76
C THR A 3 -15.62 20.04 -11.30
N SER A 4 -16.30 21.17 -11.28
CA SER A 4 -15.74 22.47 -11.69
C SER A 4 -15.76 23.46 -10.53
N SER A 5 -14.63 24.06 -10.23
CA SER A 5 -14.48 25.07 -9.19
C SER A 5 -13.38 26.07 -9.59
N GLY A 6 -13.64 27.37 -9.51
CA GLY A 6 -12.65 28.41 -9.78
C GLY A 6 -12.05 28.41 -11.19
N GLY A 7 -12.78 27.92 -12.21
CA GLY A 7 -12.27 27.77 -13.58
C GLY A 7 -11.38 26.55 -13.82
N VAL A 8 -11.23 25.69 -12.83
CA VAL A 8 -10.52 24.39 -12.95
C VAL A 8 -11.54 23.26 -13.04
N LEU A 9 -11.41 22.43 -14.08
CA LEU A 9 -12.20 21.20 -14.23
C LEU A 9 -11.37 20.01 -13.73
N ARG A 10 -11.91 19.30 -12.73
CA ARG A 10 -11.34 18.05 -12.23
C ARG A 10 -12.16 16.86 -12.71
N VAL A 11 -11.49 15.91 -13.32
CA VAL A 11 -12.10 14.70 -13.89
C VAL A 11 -11.41 13.47 -13.29
N PRO A 12 -12.16 12.52 -12.72
CA PRO A 12 -11.56 11.25 -12.29
C PRO A 12 -11.08 10.48 -13.52
N ILE A 13 -9.85 10.00 -13.45
CA ILE A 13 -9.23 9.19 -14.50
C ILE A 13 -8.72 7.88 -13.93
N THR A 14 -8.66 6.86 -14.76
CA THR A 14 -8.07 5.57 -14.42
C THR A 14 -7.12 5.18 -15.54
N CYS A 15 -5.91 4.76 -15.18
CA CYS A 15 -4.96 4.24 -16.16
C CYS A 15 -5.47 2.91 -16.70
N SER A 16 -5.49 2.76 -18.03
CA SER A 16 -5.86 1.50 -18.69
C SER A 16 -4.71 0.49 -18.73
N THR A 17 -3.48 0.95 -18.55
CA THR A 17 -2.29 0.09 -18.48
C THR A 17 -2.12 -0.40 -17.06
N THR A 18 -2.03 -1.71 -16.89
CA THR A 18 -1.78 -2.34 -15.59
C THR A 18 -0.29 -2.29 -15.23
N GLY A 19 0.01 -2.42 -13.93
CA GLY A 19 1.38 -2.42 -13.43
C GLY A 19 1.84 -1.06 -12.89
N ALA A 20 3.06 -1.03 -12.35
CA ALA A 20 3.66 0.18 -11.77
C ALA A 20 3.84 1.30 -12.82
N VAL A 21 3.92 0.96 -14.10
CA VAL A 21 4.00 1.91 -15.22
C VAL A 21 2.76 2.82 -15.32
N GLY A 22 1.63 2.41 -14.73
CA GLY A 22 0.41 3.20 -14.66
C GLY A 22 0.44 4.31 -13.60
N ASN A 23 1.42 4.31 -12.71
CA ASN A 23 1.59 5.34 -11.69
C ASN A 23 2.19 6.61 -12.30
N ALA A 24 1.81 7.77 -11.78
CA ALA A 24 2.36 9.04 -12.18
C ALA A 24 2.38 10.03 -11.01
N ASP A 25 3.41 10.84 -10.97
CA ASP A 25 3.56 11.89 -9.97
C ASP A 25 2.60 13.06 -10.22
N ASP A 26 2.33 13.82 -9.16
CA ASP A 26 1.59 15.07 -9.26
C ASP A 26 2.24 16.03 -10.26
N GLY A 27 1.39 16.67 -11.07
CA GLY A 27 1.84 17.56 -12.15
C GLY A 27 2.23 16.86 -13.45
N THR A 28 2.10 15.54 -13.56
CA THR A 28 2.35 14.84 -14.83
C THR A 28 1.44 15.35 -15.93
N ALA A 29 2.04 15.76 -17.05
CA ALA A 29 1.30 16.31 -18.19
C ALA A 29 0.50 15.22 -18.90
N LEU A 30 -0.78 15.49 -19.12
CA LEU A 30 -1.70 14.65 -19.86
C LEU A 30 -2.24 15.41 -21.09
N ILE A 31 -2.52 14.67 -22.16
CA ILE A 31 -3.07 15.20 -23.41
C ILE A 31 -4.38 14.46 -23.73
N LEU A 32 -5.43 15.21 -24.05
CA LEU A 32 -6.65 14.63 -24.55
C LEU A 32 -6.45 14.08 -25.97
N VAL A 33 -6.66 12.79 -26.13
CA VAL A 33 -6.60 12.12 -27.46
C VAL A 33 -7.69 12.63 -28.39
N THR A 34 -8.87 12.88 -27.82
CA THR A 34 -9.99 13.46 -28.58
C THR A 34 -10.27 14.85 -28.02
N PRO A 35 -10.07 15.92 -28.82
CA PRO A 35 -10.36 17.28 -28.37
C PRO A 35 -11.85 17.46 -28.06
N VAL A 36 -12.13 18.15 -26.96
CA VAL A 36 -13.48 18.53 -26.55
C VAL A 36 -13.64 20.03 -26.74
N ASN A 37 -14.69 20.45 -27.45
CA ASN A 37 -14.93 21.87 -27.71
C ASN A 37 -15.11 22.65 -26.38
N GLY A 38 -14.34 23.71 -26.21
CA GLY A 38 -14.39 24.55 -25.01
C GLY A 38 -13.47 24.10 -23.88
N LEU A 39 -12.69 23.00 -24.06
CA LEU A 39 -11.68 22.56 -23.11
C LEU A 39 -10.27 22.61 -23.72
N PRO A 40 -9.24 22.96 -22.94
CA PRO A 40 -7.86 22.81 -23.37
C PRO A 40 -7.54 21.35 -23.63
N SER A 41 -6.71 21.06 -24.63
CA SER A 41 -6.31 19.71 -24.99
C SER A 41 -5.26 19.11 -24.03
N SER A 42 -4.72 19.90 -23.12
CA SER A 42 -3.74 19.47 -22.12
C SER A 42 -4.26 19.71 -20.72
N GLY A 43 -3.85 18.82 -19.82
CA GLY A 43 -4.12 18.92 -18.39
C GLY A 43 -2.94 18.38 -17.61
N VAL A 44 -3.04 18.40 -16.29
CA VAL A 44 -2.09 17.76 -15.38
C VAL A 44 -2.82 16.73 -14.54
N ALA A 45 -2.16 15.62 -14.29
CA ALA A 45 -2.65 14.63 -13.34
C ALA A 45 -2.37 15.09 -11.90
N ASP A 46 -3.31 14.86 -11.00
CA ASP A 46 -2.95 14.63 -9.60
C ASP A 46 -2.21 13.28 -9.50
N THR A 47 -1.67 12.94 -8.34
CA THR A 47 -0.94 11.68 -8.16
C THR A 47 -1.79 10.47 -8.61
N LEU A 48 -1.25 9.65 -9.49
CA LEU A 48 -1.81 8.37 -9.89
C LEU A 48 -1.04 7.25 -9.18
N THR A 49 -1.71 6.49 -8.34
CA THR A 49 -1.12 5.44 -7.51
C THR A 49 -1.93 4.15 -7.60
N GLY A 50 -1.40 3.07 -7.02
CA GLY A 50 -2.08 1.78 -6.95
C GLY A 50 -1.74 0.82 -8.08
N GLY A 51 -0.84 1.20 -8.99
CA GLY A 51 -0.27 0.29 -9.98
C GLY A 51 0.85 -0.55 -9.36
N PHE A 52 0.72 -1.88 -9.43
CA PHE A 52 1.76 -2.83 -8.99
C PHE A 52 2.05 -3.80 -10.12
N ASP A 53 3.32 -4.15 -10.27
CA ASP A 53 3.72 -5.16 -11.23
C ASP A 53 3.33 -6.56 -10.75
N THR A 54 3.31 -7.51 -11.69
CA THR A 54 3.09 -8.92 -11.34
C THR A 54 4.19 -9.38 -10.38
N GLU A 55 3.78 -10.05 -9.31
CA GLU A 55 4.71 -10.63 -8.33
C GLU A 55 5.71 -11.56 -9.04
N ASP A 56 6.99 -11.44 -8.68
CA ASP A 56 8.01 -12.32 -9.23
C ASP A 56 7.85 -13.77 -8.72
N LEU A 57 8.37 -14.73 -9.50
CA LEU A 57 8.19 -16.15 -9.24
C LEU A 57 8.76 -16.60 -7.89
N GLU A 58 9.89 -16.04 -7.46
CA GLU A 58 10.53 -16.45 -6.20
C GLU A 58 9.78 -15.90 -4.99
N THR A 59 9.29 -14.67 -5.08
CA THR A 59 8.42 -14.07 -4.05
C THR A 59 7.12 -14.86 -3.92
N TRP A 60 6.48 -15.19 -5.06
CA TRP A 60 5.30 -16.04 -5.06
C TRP A 60 5.57 -17.43 -4.46
N ARG A 61 6.71 -18.06 -4.82
CA ARG A 61 7.12 -19.37 -4.26
C ARG A 61 7.32 -19.28 -2.75
N ALA A 62 8.02 -18.24 -2.27
CA ALA A 62 8.23 -18.03 -0.84
C ALA A 62 6.90 -17.91 -0.08
N ARG A 63 5.93 -17.16 -0.64
CA ARG A 63 4.59 -17.00 -0.08
C ARG A 63 3.80 -18.33 -0.04
N VAL A 64 3.92 -19.15 -1.09
CA VAL A 64 3.31 -20.49 -1.11
C VAL A 64 3.92 -21.38 -0.03
N ILE A 65 5.25 -21.39 0.11
CA ILE A 65 5.95 -22.16 1.14
C ILE A 65 5.54 -21.68 2.53
N GLU A 66 5.52 -20.35 2.75
CA GLU A 66 5.07 -19.75 4.01
C GLU A 66 3.65 -20.21 4.38
N ARG A 67 2.74 -20.29 3.39
CA ARG A 67 1.37 -20.78 3.59
C ARG A 67 1.30 -22.24 4.01
N TYR A 68 2.20 -23.08 3.55
CA TYR A 68 2.28 -24.47 4.00
C TYR A 68 2.84 -24.61 5.42
N TYR A 69 3.78 -23.75 5.82
CA TYR A 69 4.33 -23.76 7.18
C TYR A 69 3.34 -23.20 8.21
N TRP A 70 2.63 -22.13 7.84
CA TRP A 70 1.67 -21.49 8.72
C TRP A 70 0.26 -21.92 8.37
N THR A 71 -0.19 -23.04 8.96
CA THR A 71 -1.60 -23.42 8.87
C THR A 71 -2.45 -22.40 9.60
N PRO A 72 -3.50 -21.83 8.96
CA PRO A 72 -4.39 -20.85 9.61
C PRO A 72 -4.99 -21.41 10.89
N GLN A 73 -4.90 -20.63 11.95
CA GLN A 73 -5.45 -20.99 13.27
C GLN A 73 -6.62 -20.08 13.69
N GLY A 74 -7.10 -19.24 12.77
CA GLY A 74 -8.24 -18.37 13.00
C GLY A 74 -7.95 -17.19 13.92
N GLY A 75 -6.76 -16.59 13.83
CA GLY A 75 -6.36 -15.39 14.57
C GLY A 75 -5.13 -15.51 15.44
N ALA A 76 -4.26 -16.47 15.13
CA ALA A 76 -2.90 -16.47 15.67
C ALA A 76 -2.06 -15.33 15.05
N ASP A 77 -0.97 -14.95 15.69
CA ASP A 77 -0.10 -13.85 15.22
C ASP A 77 0.32 -14.01 13.75
N GLY A 78 0.63 -15.25 13.34
CA GLY A 78 1.01 -15.56 11.97
C GLY A 78 -0.11 -15.35 10.96
N ASP A 79 -1.36 -15.57 11.35
CA ASP A 79 -2.51 -15.37 10.47
C ASP A 79 -2.65 -13.91 10.04
N TYR A 80 -2.51 -12.98 10.99
CA TYR A 80 -2.56 -11.54 10.70
C TYR A 80 -1.44 -11.09 9.76
N VAL A 81 -0.24 -11.68 9.89
CA VAL A 81 0.89 -11.41 8.99
C VAL A 81 0.59 -11.89 7.58
N VAL A 82 0.04 -13.11 7.45
CA VAL A 82 -0.35 -13.69 6.15
C VAL A 82 -1.43 -12.84 5.49
N TRP A 83 -2.51 -12.54 6.22
CA TRP A 83 -3.61 -11.72 5.70
C TRP A 83 -3.16 -10.31 5.28
N ALA A 84 -2.26 -9.68 6.05
CA ALA A 84 -1.71 -8.39 5.67
C ALA A 84 -0.93 -8.44 4.36
N LYS A 85 -0.14 -9.50 4.14
CA LYS A 85 0.66 -9.69 2.92
C LYS A 85 -0.18 -10.05 1.68
N GLU A 86 -1.43 -10.44 1.84
CA GLU A 86 -2.36 -10.65 0.73
C GLU A 86 -2.79 -9.33 0.06
N VAL A 87 -2.58 -8.20 0.75
CA VAL A 87 -2.91 -6.88 0.21
C VAL A 87 -1.77 -6.36 -0.67
N PRO A 88 -2.05 -5.97 -1.93
CA PRO A 88 -1.03 -5.44 -2.83
C PRO A 88 -0.27 -4.26 -2.21
N GLY A 89 1.07 -4.26 -2.37
CA GLY A 89 1.96 -3.24 -1.81
C GLY A 89 2.45 -3.52 -0.40
N ILE A 90 1.97 -4.57 0.27
CA ILE A 90 2.47 -4.98 1.58
C ILE A 90 3.34 -6.23 1.42
N THR A 91 4.64 -6.11 1.71
CA THR A 91 5.58 -7.23 1.65
C THR A 91 6.03 -7.67 3.04
N ARG A 92 5.88 -6.81 4.04
CA ARG A 92 6.24 -7.07 5.43
C ARG A 92 5.10 -6.68 6.36
N ALA A 93 4.87 -7.52 7.37
CA ALA A 93 3.91 -7.23 8.42
C ALA A 93 4.39 -7.81 9.77
N TRP A 94 3.98 -7.20 10.85
CA TRP A 94 4.27 -7.64 12.21
C TRP A 94 3.02 -7.50 13.06
N THR A 95 2.76 -8.48 13.92
CA THR A 95 1.62 -8.52 14.83
C THR A 95 2.07 -8.18 16.24
N TYR A 96 1.30 -7.32 16.91
CA TYR A 96 1.52 -6.91 18.31
C TYR A 96 0.29 -7.24 19.13
N ARG A 97 0.45 -8.16 20.07
CA ARG A 97 -0.62 -8.51 21.01
C ARG A 97 -0.83 -7.37 22.00
N HIS A 98 -2.09 -7.12 22.36
CA HIS A 98 -2.45 -6.11 23.36
C HIS A 98 -1.95 -4.69 23.03
N TRP A 99 -1.92 -4.33 21.74
CA TRP A 99 -1.37 -3.05 21.24
C TRP A 99 -1.93 -1.82 21.96
N MET A 100 -3.24 -1.77 22.19
CA MET A 100 -3.95 -0.71 22.91
C MET A 100 -4.58 -1.22 24.22
N GLY A 101 -4.15 -2.38 24.70
CA GLY A 101 -4.68 -3.03 25.90
C GLY A 101 -5.26 -4.42 25.60
N THR A 102 -5.80 -5.05 26.63
CA THR A 102 -6.37 -6.41 26.55
C THR A 102 -7.47 -6.47 25.49
N GLY A 103 -7.46 -7.51 24.67
CA GLY A 103 -8.46 -7.70 23.60
C GLY A 103 -8.16 -6.91 22.32
N THR A 104 -6.96 -6.35 22.18
CA THR A 104 -6.57 -5.63 20.96
C THR A 104 -5.40 -6.30 20.24
N VAL A 105 -5.39 -6.19 18.91
CA VAL A 105 -4.31 -6.66 18.04
C VAL A 105 -3.86 -5.50 17.15
N GLY A 106 -2.56 -5.20 17.19
CA GLY A 106 -1.92 -4.26 16.28
C GLY A 106 -1.24 -5.00 15.14
N VAL A 107 -1.42 -4.53 13.91
CA VAL A 107 -0.73 -5.03 12.72
C VAL A 107 0.01 -3.89 12.07
N MET A 108 1.34 -3.91 12.16
CA MET A 108 2.20 -2.96 11.46
C MET A 108 2.48 -3.48 10.06
N ILE A 109 2.32 -2.62 9.05
CA ILE A 109 2.53 -2.96 7.63
C ILE A 109 3.68 -2.15 7.04
N ALA A 110 4.46 -2.77 6.16
CA ALA A 110 5.53 -2.10 5.41
C ALA A 110 5.71 -2.73 4.02
N SER A 111 6.42 -2.01 3.13
CA SER A 111 6.81 -2.51 1.83
C SER A 111 8.33 -2.52 1.67
N SER A 112 8.85 -3.57 1.02
CA SER A 112 10.26 -3.62 0.60
C SER A 112 10.45 -3.15 -0.84
N ASP A 113 9.37 -3.07 -1.61
CA ASP A 113 9.40 -2.83 -3.05
C ASP A 113 9.32 -1.34 -3.40
N LEU A 114 9.06 -0.51 -2.39
CA LEU A 114 8.98 0.94 -2.55
C LEU A 114 10.31 1.60 -2.16
N ILE A 115 10.66 2.68 -2.84
CA ILE A 115 11.77 3.58 -2.45
C ILE A 115 11.54 4.07 -1.01
N ASN A 116 10.29 4.31 -0.64
CA ASN A 116 9.87 4.54 0.74
C ASN A 116 9.19 3.26 1.27
N PRO A 117 9.73 2.60 2.31
CA PRO A 117 9.15 1.39 2.87
C PRO A 117 7.84 1.61 3.65
N ILE A 118 7.40 2.85 3.80
CA ILE A 118 6.15 3.21 4.48
C ILE A 118 5.03 3.26 3.46
N PRO A 119 4.04 2.34 3.52
CA PRO A 119 2.89 2.36 2.62
C PRO A 119 2.05 3.62 2.78
N GLU A 120 1.23 3.92 1.78
CA GLU A 120 0.27 5.02 1.84
C GLU A 120 -0.94 4.70 2.73
N GLU A 121 -1.71 5.72 3.09
CA GLU A 121 -2.91 5.58 3.90
C GLU A 121 -3.99 4.74 3.21
N SER A 122 -4.06 4.80 1.90
CA SER A 122 -4.91 3.96 1.07
C SER A 122 -4.64 2.47 1.27
N THR A 123 -3.36 2.10 1.32
CA THR A 123 -2.91 0.71 1.57
C THR A 123 -3.23 0.26 3.00
N GLU A 124 -3.06 1.15 3.99
CA GLU A 124 -3.46 0.88 5.38
C GLU A 124 -4.98 0.62 5.49
N THR A 125 -5.78 1.45 4.80
CA THR A 125 -7.23 1.29 4.77
C THR A 125 -7.63 -0.02 4.09
N ALA A 126 -7.01 -0.36 2.96
CA ALA A 126 -7.24 -1.62 2.26
C ALA A 126 -6.89 -2.83 3.14
N ALA A 127 -5.76 -2.77 3.86
CA ALA A 127 -5.35 -3.82 4.79
C ALA A 127 -6.38 -4.00 5.94
N ARG A 128 -6.86 -2.91 6.51
CA ARG A 128 -7.87 -2.96 7.57
C ARG A 128 -9.18 -3.57 7.06
N GLN A 129 -9.61 -3.21 5.86
CA GLN A 129 -10.81 -3.76 5.24
C GLN A 129 -10.67 -5.24 4.89
N HIS A 130 -9.48 -5.68 4.48
CA HIS A 130 -9.20 -7.06 4.15
C HIS A 130 -9.10 -7.95 5.39
N ILE A 131 -8.36 -7.52 6.41
CA ILE A 131 -8.09 -8.31 7.62
C ILE A 131 -9.33 -8.37 8.53
N GLY A 132 -10.11 -7.29 8.60
CA GLY A 132 -11.25 -7.18 9.52
C GLY A 132 -12.22 -8.36 9.48
N PRO A 133 -12.72 -8.76 8.30
CA PRO A 133 -13.62 -9.91 8.16
C PRO A 133 -12.98 -11.27 8.47
N LEU A 134 -11.66 -11.39 8.42
CA LEU A 134 -10.88 -12.60 8.67
C LEU A 134 -10.53 -12.75 10.15
N ALA A 135 -10.53 -11.65 10.89
CA ALA A 135 -10.23 -11.62 12.32
C ALA A 135 -11.32 -12.33 13.12
N PRO A 136 -11.00 -12.93 14.30
CA PRO A 136 -11.96 -13.57 15.16
C PRO A 136 -13.12 -12.63 15.52
N VAL A 137 -14.34 -13.13 15.41
CA VAL A 137 -15.57 -12.38 15.73
C VAL A 137 -15.65 -11.98 17.21
N ALA A 138 -15.03 -12.78 18.08
CA ALA A 138 -15.01 -12.50 19.51
C ALA A 138 -13.61 -12.10 19.98
N GLY A 139 -13.48 -10.87 20.45
CA GLY A 139 -12.42 -10.51 21.38
C GLY A 139 -11.15 -9.89 20.83
N SER A 140 -11.13 -9.38 19.58
CA SER A 140 -9.98 -8.60 19.16
C SER A 140 -10.36 -7.36 18.34
N ASP A 141 -10.13 -6.19 18.93
CA ASP A 141 -10.15 -4.95 18.17
C ASP A 141 -8.86 -4.87 17.33
N LEU A 142 -9.04 -4.73 16.01
CA LEU A 142 -7.96 -4.68 15.06
C LEU A 142 -7.48 -3.24 14.81
N TYR A 143 -6.19 -3.02 15.01
CA TYR A 143 -5.49 -1.78 14.66
C TYR A 143 -4.45 -2.06 13.59
N VAL A 144 -4.67 -1.56 12.38
CA VAL A 144 -3.67 -1.58 11.32
C VAL A 144 -2.99 -0.21 11.31
N PHE A 145 -1.66 -0.19 11.25
CA PHE A 145 -0.89 1.06 11.28
C PHE A 145 0.40 0.95 10.47
N ARG A 146 0.93 2.11 10.10
CA ARG A 146 2.17 2.27 9.36
C ARG A 146 3.33 2.63 10.29
N PRO A 147 4.58 2.23 9.99
CA PRO A 147 5.73 2.68 10.77
C PRO A 147 5.94 4.19 10.63
N VAL A 148 6.50 4.79 11.66
CA VAL A 148 6.95 6.18 11.64
C VAL A 148 8.43 6.20 11.26
N ALA A 149 8.80 7.01 10.26
CA ALA A 149 10.20 7.13 9.86
C ALA A 149 11.05 7.74 10.98
N HIS A 150 12.11 7.03 11.35
CA HIS A 150 13.15 7.57 12.24
C HIS A 150 14.44 7.72 11.43
N LYS A 151 14.86 8.95 11.23
CA LYS A 151 16.11 9.26 10.51
C LYS A 151 17.29 9.05 11.44
N VAL A 152 18.28 8.30 10.97
CA VAL A 152 19.55 8.10 11.65
C VAL A 152 20.65 8.62 10.75
N ASP A 153 21.37 9.64 11.22
CA ASP A 153 22.51 10.20 10.49
C ASP A 153 23.77 9.42 10.81
N PHE A 154 24.46 8.94 9.78
CA PHE A 154 25.72 8.24 9.92
C PHE A 154 26.89 9.14 9.44
N HIS A 155 27.88 9.34 10.30
CA HIS A 155 29.13 9.97 9.92
C HIS A 155 30.21 8.90 9.76
N ILE A 156 30.55 8.60 8.48
CA ILE A 156 31.58 7.60 8.15
C ILE A 156 32.85 8.35 7.74
N ARG A 157 33.95 8.10 8.40
CA ARG A 157 35.28 8.57 8.00
C ARG A 157 36.01 7.40 7.31
N VAL A 158 36.26 7.51 6.02
CA VAL A 158 37.08 6.55 5.27
C VAL A 158 38.51 7.07 5.28
N THR A 159 39.45 6.25 5.75
CA THR A 159 40.88 6.51 5.63
C THR A 159 41.37 5.66 4.44
N PRO A 160 41.78 6.25 3.30
CA PRO A 160 42.38 5.45 2.23
C PRO A 160 43.76 4.92 2.67
N ASP A 161 44.06 3.67 2.30
CA ASP A 161 45.37 3.02 2.48
C ASP A 161 46.43 3.65 1.58
#